data_aacb8526a2f052ffc6a7d908c7df15f4
#
_entry.id   aacb8526a2f052ffc6a7d908c7df15f4
#
_cell.length_a   1.000
_cell.length_b   1.000
_cell.length_c   1.000
_cell.angle_alpha   90.00
_cell.angle_beta   90.00
_cell.angle_gamma   90.00
#
_symmetry.space_group_name_H-M   'P 1'
#
loop_
_entity.id
_entity.type
_entity.pdbx_description
1 polymer ?
#
loop_
_entity_poly.entity_id
_entity_poly.type
_entity_poly.pdbx_seq_one_letter_code
_entity_poly.pdbx_strand_id
1 'polypeptide(L)'
;MKDLNYQLMKLCKANRDGSYSTQATRRRILDRIANQLHALGYKHMQAKSLKPKHVEALVSLWKDQGLSTGTLKNLLSGLRWWARHIGKPDIIPKSNDAFDIGKRSQVAEESKAWELKEAHLARISDEYVALSLRLQSAFGLRREEAIKFRPGYAIKADHIKLKASWTKGGRARSVPIRTDEQRQLLEDVRKLAPGGALIPSNKNYEEQL
;
A
#
# COMPACT_ATOMS: atom_id res chain seq x y z
N MET A 1 11.41 8.35 24.22
CA MET A 1 11.65 7.64 22.95
C MET A 1 13.02 6.98 23.05
N LYS A 2 13.15 5.69 22.68
CA LYS A 2 14.42 4.96 22.75
C LYS A 2 15.41 5.51 21.72
N ASP A 3 16.70 5.52 22.01
CA ASP A 3 17.74 6.12 21.15
C ASP A 3 17.72 5.57 19.72
N LEU A 4 17.58 4.25 19.56
CA LEU A 4 17.53 3.62 18.23
C LEU A 4 16.32 4.09 17.43
N ASN A 5 15.12 4.14 18.04
CA ASN A 5 13.91 4.65 17.37
C ASN A 5 14.11 6.10 16.88
N TYR A 6 14.68 6.96 17.73
CA TYR A 6 14.96 8.34 17.36
C TYR A 6 15.92 8.45 16.17
N GLN A 7 17.02 7.69 16.21
CA GLN A 7 18.02 7.70 15.13
C GLN A 7 17.46 7.17 13.81
N LEU A 8 16.66 6.10 13.85
CA LEU A 8 16.01 5.56 12.66
C LEU A 8 14.96 6.52 12.07
N MET A 9 14.22 7.24 12.94
CA MET A 9 13.30 8.28 12.47
C MET A 9 14.05 9.44 11.83
N LYS A 10 15.19 9.86 12.39
CA LYS A 10 16.08 10.87 11.79
C LYS A 10 16.61 10.40 10.43
N LEU A 11 17.00 9.13 10.32
CA LEU A 11 17.45 8.53 9.06
C LEU A 11 16.34 8.55 7.99
N CYS A 12 15.10 8.20 8.37
CA CYS A 12 13.95 8.27 7.47
C CYS A 12 13.62 9.70 7.02
N LYS A 13 13.77 10.68 7.90
CA LYS A 13 13.53 12.11 7.56
C LYS A 13 14.56 12.63 6.58
N ALA A 14 15.83 12.20 6.71
CA ALA A 14 16.92 12.58 5.83
C ALA A 14 16.84 11.91 4.44
N ASN A 15 16.17 10.77 4.33
CA ASN A 15 16.13 9.95 3.11
C ASN A 15 14.68 9.68 2.70
N ARG A 16 14.09 10.60 1.92
CA ARG A 16 12.68 10.58 1.51
C ARG A 16 12.43 9.90 0.16
N ASP A 17 13.18 8.85 -0.14
CA ASP A 17 13.00 8.05 -1.35
C ASP A 17 11.68 7.26 -1.35
N GLY A 18 11.06 7.16 -2.52
CA GLY A 18 9.77 6.50 -2.72
C GLY A 18 8.55 7.39 -2.41
N SER A 19 7.36 6.83 -2.63
CA SER A 19 6.08 7.50 -2.36
C SER A 19 5.88 7.79 -0.87
N TYR A 20 4.97 8.71 -0.54
CA TYR A 20 4.58 8.98 0.86
C TYR A 20 4.16 7.70 1.61
N SER A 21 3.39 6.83 0.95
CA SER A 21 2.98 5.53 1.52
C SER A 21 4.18 4.61 1.78
N THR A 22 5.15 4.57 0.87
CA THR A 22 6.41 3.81 1.04
C THR A 22 7.20 4.33 2.24
N GLN A 23 7.33 5.65 2.36
CA GLN A 23 8.02 6.29 3.48
C GLN A 23 7.32 6.02 4.82
N ALA A 24 5.98 6.12 4.87
CA ALA A 24 5.19 5.82 6.06
C ALA A 24 5.32 4.34 6.47
N THR A 25 5.26 3.42 5.52
CA THR A 25 5.44 1.99 5.76
C THR A 25 6.84 1.69 6.28
N ARG A 26 7.87 2.29 5.70
CA ARG A 26 9.27 2.16 6.14
C ARG A 26 9.45 2.63 7.58
N ARG A 27 8.88 3.79 7.95
CA ARG A 27 8.93 4.29 9.34
C ARG A 27 8.33 3.27 10.31
N ARG A 28 7.13 2.74 10.00
CA ARG A 28 6.46 1.73 10.84
C ARG A 28 7.30 0.46 10.98
N ILE A 29 7.90 -0.02 9.88
CA ILE A 29 8.78 -1.19 9.89
C ILE A 29 10.01 -0.95 10.78
N LEU A 30 10.69 0.16 10.61
CA LEU A 30 11.91 0.46 11.37
C LEU A 30 11.61 0.72 12.85
N ASP A 31 10.48 1.35 13.16
CA ASP A 31 10.04 1.52 14.54
C ASP A 31 9.77 0.16 15.21
N ARG A 32 9.03 -0.73 14.53
CA ARG A 32 8.81 -2.10 14.99
C ARG A 32 10.13 -2.84 15.25
N ILE A 33 11.07 -2.77 14.29
CA ILE A 33 12.40 -3.41 14.40
C ILE A 33 13.17 -2.88 15.61
N ALA A 34 13.19 -1.57 15.82
CA ALA A 34 13.86 -0.96 16.95
C ALA A 34 13.27 -1.42 18.30
N ASN A 35 11.94 -1.49 18.39
CA ASN A 35 11.27 -1.99 19.58
C ASN A 35 11.55 -3.47 19.84
N GLN A 36 11.60 -4.30 18.80
CA GLN A 36 11.92 -5.72 18.90
C GLN A 36 13.39 -5.93 19.33
N LEU A 37 14.34 -5.20 18.75
CA LEU A 37 15.74 -5.24 19.18
C LEU A 37 15.91 -4.84 20.64
N HIS A 38 15.20 -3.82 21.08
CA HIS A 38 15.23 -3.43 22.49
C HIS A 38 14.66 -4.54 23.40
N ALA A 39 13.57 -5.21 23.01
CA ALA A 39 12.99 -6.34 23.73
C ALA A 39 13.92 -7.56 23.78
N LEU A 40 14.71 -7.77 22.70
CA LEU A 40 15.76 -8.80 22.63
C LEU A 40 17.03 -8.47 23.44
N GLY A 41 17.02 -7.37 24.22
CA GLY A 41 18.12 -7.01 25.10
C GLY A 41 19.13 -6.01 24.51
N TYR A 42 18.98 -5.60 23.25
CA TYR A 42 19.88 -4.60 22.62
C TYR A 42 19.47 -3.16 22.98
N LYS A 43 19.40 -2.86 24.28
CA LYS A 43 18.80 -1.61 24.83
C LYS A 43 19.55 -0.33 24.45
N HIS A 44 20.87 -0.38 24.32
CA HIS A 44 21.75 0.77 24.04
C HIS A 44 22.28 0.79 22.61
N MET A 45 21.56 0.10 21.69
CA MET A 45 21.98 -0.01 20.30
C MET A 45 21.82 1.33 19.57
N GLN A 46 22.87 1.73 18.84
CA GLN A 46 22.86 2.87 17.91
C GLN A 46 22.51 2.42 16.50
N ALA A 47 21.96 3.31 15.66
CA ALA A 47 21.63 2.98 14.27
C ALA A 47 22.84 2.45 13.47
N LYS A 48 24.04 3.01 13.70
CA LYS A 48 25.30 2.55 13.06
C LYS A 48 25.83 1.23 13.58
N SER A 49 25.30 0.72 14.71
CA SER A 49 25.77 -0.51 15.36
C SER A 49 25.13 -1.79 14.82
N LEU A 50 24.34 -1.71 13.74
CA LEU A 50 23.74 -2.88 13.11
C LEU A 50 24.84 -3.89 12.69
N LYS A 51 24.63 -5.17 13.05
CA LYS A 51 25.55 -6.30 12.78
C LYS A 51 24.72 -7.52 12.36
N PRO A 52 25.32 -8.54 11.71
CA PRO A 52 24.61 -9.77 11.31
C PRO A 52 23.83 -10.42 12.46
N LYS A 53 24.41 -10.54 13.64
CA LYS A 53 23.74 -11.11 14.82
C LYS A 53 22.39 -10.47 15.17
N HIS A 54 22.23 -9.17 14.92
CA HIS A 54 20.97 -8.48 15.17
C HIS A 54 19.91 -8.85 14.12
N VAL A 55 20.34 -9.08 12.88
CA VAL A 55 19.48 -9.53 11.78
C VAL A 55 19.02 -10.96 12.05
N GLU A 56 19.93 -11.85 12.43
CA GLU A 56 19.65 -13.25 12.77
C GLU A 56 18.66 -13.35 13.93
N ALA A 57 18.89 -12.60 15.01
CA ALA A 57 17.98 -12.55 16.16
C ALA A 57 16.57 -12.09 15.79
N LEU A 58 16.45 -11.08 14.90
CA LEU A 58 15.15 -10.61 14.40
C LEU A 58 14.49 -11.65 13.51
N VAL A 59 15.23 -12.30 12.61
CA VAL A 59 14.68 -13.33 11.71
C VAL A 59 14.20 -14.53 12.51
N SER A 60 14.95 -14.98 13.50
CA SER A 60 14.52 -16.05 14.42
C SER A 60 13.23 -15.66 15.12
N LEU A 61 13.18 -14.50 15.78
CA LEU A 61 11.97 -13.98 16.42
C LEU A 61 10.76 -13.97 15.48
N TRP A 62 10.94 -13.55 14.23
CA TRP A 62 9.84 -13.45 13.27
C TRP A 62 9.36 -14.83 12.77
N LYS A 63 10.26 -15.80 12.65
CA LYS A 63 9.92 -17.20 12.36
C LYS A 63 9.16 -17.83 13.52
N ASP A 64 9.62 -17.62 14.76
CA ASP A 64 8.99 -18.13 15.99
C ASP A 64 7.58 -17.53 16.18
N GLN A 65 7.37 -16.28 15.74
CA GLN A 65 6.05 -15.64 15.69
C GLN A 65 5.14 -16.14 14.55
N GLY A 66 5.59 -17.04 13.70
CA GLY A 66 4.82 -17.57 12.57
C GLY A 66 4.48 -16.53 11.51
N LEU A 67 5.33 -15.50 11.32
CA LEU A 67 5.04 -14.44 10.35
C LEU A 67 5.06 -14.98 8.92
N SER A 68 4.08 -14.56 8.10
CA SER A 68 4.01 -14.99 6.70
C SER A 68 5.27 -14.59 5.91
N THR A 69 5.62 -15.39 4.90
CA THR A 69 6.71 -15.13 3.95
C THR A 69 6.70 -13.71 3.39
N GLY A 70 5.52 -13.17 3.07
CA GLY A 70 5.38 -11.80 2.57
C GLY A 70 5.75 -10.75 3.62
N THR A 71 5.37 -10.97 4.88
CA THR A 71 5.72 -10.09 6.01
C THR A 71 7.22 -10.12 6.28
N LEU A 72 7.83 -11.30 6.31
CA LEU A 72 9.27 -11.48 6.49
C LEU A 72 10.06 -10.72 5.42
N LYS A 73 9.67 -10.85 4.14
CA LYS A 73 10.31 -10.11 3.02
C LYS A 73 10.21 -8.60 3.17
N ASN A 74 9.06 -8.09 3.62
CA ASN A 74 8.87 -6.66 3.86
C ASN A 74 9.76 -6.16 5.01
N LEU A 75 9.86 -6.90 6.11
CA LEU A 75 10.73 -6.55 7.24
C LEU A 75 12.20 -6.57 6.84
N LEU A 76 12.65 -7.60 6.10
CA LEU A 76 14.01 -7.68 5.55
C LEU A 76 14.31 -6.54 4.56
N SER A 77 13.33 -6.12 3.76
CA SER A 77 13.49 -4.94 2.89
C SER A 77 13.77 -3.67 3.70
N GLY A 78 13.07 -3.49 4.82
CA GLY A 78 13.32 -2.39 5.76
C GLY A 78 14.72 -2.47 6.37
N LEU A 79 15.17 -3.66 6.80
CA LEU A 79 16.53 -3.87 7.32
C LEU A 79 17.60 -3.58 6.27
N ARG A 80 17.42 -4.05 5.02
CA ARG A 80 18.38 -3.77 3.92
C ARG A 80 18.43 -2.29 3.58
N TRP A 81 17.28 -1.60 3.63
CA TRP A 81 17.25 -0.15 3.48
C TRP A 81 18.06 0.54 4.58
N TRP A 82 17.85 0.16 5.85
CA TRP A 82 18.62 0.68 6.97
C TRP A 82 20.11 0.41 6.81
N ALA A 83 20.53 -0.85 6.57
CA ALA A 83 21.91 -1.24 6.38
C ALA A 83 22.62 -0.41 5.29
N ARG A 84 21.94 -0.17 4.16
CA ARG A 84 22.44 0.65 3.05
C ARG A 84 22.71 2.09 3.50
N HIS A 85 21.78 2.69 4.25
CA HIS A 85 21.88 4.09 4.66
C HIS A 85 22.85 4.34 5.83
N ILE A 86 23.37 3.29 6.43
CA ILE A 86 24.49 3.39 7.40
C ILE A 86 25.83 2.93 6.81
N GLY A 87 25.90 2.73 5.49
CA GLY A 87 27.11 2.32 4.78
C GLY A 87 27.52 0.86 4.97
N LYS A 88 26.55 -0.03 5.30
CA LYS A 88 26.80 -1.46 5.55
C LYS A 88 25.88 -2.38 4.74
N PRO A 89 25.78 -2.25 3.39
CA PRO A 89 24.82 -2.99 2.60
C PRO A 89 25.01 -4.51 2.65
N ASP A 90 26.23 -4.98 2.83
CA ASP A 90 26.59 -6.39 2.72
C ASP A 90 26.41 -7.20 4.01
N ILE A 91 26.06 -6.55 5.13
CA ILE A 91 25.80 -7.28 6.39
C ILE A 91 24.49 -8.10 6.35
N ILE A 92 23.66 -7.89 5.33
CA ILE A 92 22.42 -8.64 5.11
C ILE A 92 22.48 -9.28 3.74
N PRO A 93 22.40 -10.61 3.62
CA PRO A 93 22.37 -11.30 2.35
C PRO A 93 21.32 -10.72 1.39
N LYS A 94 21.66 -10.62 0.09
CA LYS A 94 20.73 -10.12 -0.94
C LYS A 94 19.55 -11.07 -1.15
N SER A 95 19.82 -12.40 -1.16
CA SER A 95 18.76 -13.41 -1.24
C SER A 95 18.10 -13.64 0.12
N ASN A 96 16.81 -13.92 0.09
CA ASN A 96 16.06 -14.34 1.27
C ASN A 96 16.26 -15.83 1.58
N ASP A 97 16.78 -16.60 0.62
CA ASP A 97 17.07 -18.03 0.79
C ASP A 97 18.12 -18.27 1.87
N ALA A 98 19.05 -17.31 2.06
CA ALA A 98 20.02 -17.34 3.16
C ALA A 98 19.39 -17.36 4.58
N PHE A 99 18.09 -17.05 4.65
CA PHE A 99 17.29 -17.13 5.87
C PHE A 99 16.21 -18.20 5.80
N ASP A 100 16.26 -19.14 4.85
CA ASP A 100 15.24 -20.16 4.59
C ASP A 100 13.83 -19.55 4.38
N ILE A 101 13.76 -18.37 3.80
CA ILE A 101 12.51 -17.70 3.48
C ILE A 101 12.16 -17.97 2.02
N GLY A 102 11.29 -18.93 1.79
CA GLY A 102 10.87 -19.42 0.50
C GLY A 102 10.22 -18.36 -0.41
N LYS A 103 9.87 -18.76 -1.62
CA LYS A 103 9.11 -17.93 -2.57
C LYS A 103 7.68 -17.72 -2.05
N ARG A 104 7.17 -16.47 -2.18
CA ARG A 104 5.76 -16.20 -1.94
C ARG A 104 4.96 -16.70 -3.12
N SER A 105 3.93 -17.53 -2.91
CA SER A 105 2.91 -17.76 -3.93
C SER A 105 2.25 -16.44 -4.29
N GLN A 106 2.24 -16.10 -5.58
CA GLN A 106 1.56 -14.89 -6.09
C GLN A 106 0.20 -15.24 -6.70
N VAL A 107 -0.05 -16.52 -6.92
CA VAL A 107 -1.30 -17.03 -7.47
C VAL A 107 -2.15 -17.50 -6.31
N ALA A 108 -3.37 -17.00 -6.21
CA ALA A 108 -4.35 -17.52 -5.27
C ALA A 108 -4.92 -18.82 -5.84
N GLU A 109 -4.92 -19.87 -5.05
CA GLU A 109 -5.53 -21.16 -5.43
C GLU A 109 -7.05 -21.06 -5.56
N GLU A 110 -7.66 -20.16 -4.76
CA GLU A 110 -9.07 -19.84 -4.82
C GLU A 110 -9.31 -18.39 -5.24
N SER A 111 -10.39 -18.17 -5.99
CA SER A 111 -10.81 -16.82 -6.35
C SER A 111 -11.25 -16.06 -5.08
N LYS A 112 -10.62 -14.91 -4.84
CA LYS A 112 -11.03 -13.95 -3.80
C LYS A 112 -11.97 -12.88 -4.36
N ALA A 113 -12.46 -13.07 -5.58
CA ALA A 113 -13.41 -12.15 -6.18
C ALA A 113 -14.69 -12.16 -5.36
N TRP A 114 -15.15 -10.97 -5.02
CA TRP A 114 -16.39 -10.76 -4.30
C TRP A 114 -17.39 -10.09 -5.24
N GLU A 115 -18.58 -10.67 -5.35
CA GLU A 115 -19.64 -10.13 -6.17
C GLU A 115 -20.36 -9.00 -5.42
N LEU A 116 -20.40 -7.83 -6.02
CA LEU A 116 -21.14 -6.70 -5.48
C LEU A 116 -22.64 -6.88 -5.78
N LYS A 117 -23.43 -7.22 -4.75
CA LYS A 117 -24.87 -7.39 -4.86
C LYS A 117 -25.61 -6.13 -4.43
N GLU A 118 -26.80 -5.89 -4.99
CA GLU A 118 -27.66 -4.75 -4.61
C GLU A 118 -27.95 -4.70 -3.11
N ALA A 119 -28.12 -5.85 -2.44
CA ALA A 119 -28.30 -5.91 -1.00
C ALA A 119 -27.10 -5.34 -0.22
N HIS A 120 -25.89 -5.35 -0.79
CA HIS A 120 -24.72 -4.72 -0.17
C HIS A 120 -24.76 -3.20 -0.36
N LEU A 121 -25.14 -2.75 -1.55
CA LEU A 121 -25.25 -1.32 -1.88
C LEU A 121 -26.36 -0.64 -1.07
N ALA A 122 -27.49 -1.30 -0.87
CA ALA A 122 -28.61 -0.79 -0.07
C ALA A 122 -28.25 -0.48 1.40
N ARG A 123 -27.14 -1.03 1.92
CA ARG A 123 -26.62 -0.76 3.26
C ARG A 123 -25.70 0.46 3.33
N ILE A 124 -25.37 1.04 2.20
CA ILE A 124 -24.42 2.17 2.10
C ILE A 124 -25.23 3.45 1.95
N SER A 125 -25.17 4.32 2.94
CA SER A 125 -25.87 5.60 2.95
C SER A 125 -25.16 6.70 2.13
N ASP A 126 -23.84 6.57 1.92
CA ASP A 126 -23.05 7.55 1.16
C ASP A 126 -23.05 7.18 -0.33
N GLU A 127 -23.75 7.96 -1.14
CA GLU A 127 -23.86 7.74 -2.59
C GLU A 127 -22.51 7.78 -3.31
N TYR A 128 -21.55 8.58 -2.83
CA TYR A 128 -20.20 8.64 -3.41
C TYR A 128 -19.45 7.31 -3.20
N VAL A 129 -19.62 6.71 -2.02
CA VAL A 129 -19.07 5.39 -1.71
C VAL A 129 -19.76 4.32 -2.57
N ALA A 130 -21.08 4.35 -2.67
CA ALA A 130 -21.86 3.39 -3.47
C ALA A 130 -21.43 3.42 -4.95
N LEU A 131 -21.37 4.61 -5.57
CA LEU A 131 -20.92 4.76 -6.96
C LEU A 131 -19.44 4.40 -7.14
N SER A 132 -18.57 4.69 -6.16
CA SER A 132 -17.18 4.26 -6.20
C SER A 132 -17.06 2.73 -6.24
N LEU A 133 -17.85 2.00 -5.45
CA LEU A 133 -17.89 0.53 -5.46
C LEU A 133 -18.45 -0.02 -6.78
N ARG A 134 -19.52 0.58 -7.31
CA ARG A 134 -20.06 0.21 -8.63
C ARG A 134 -19.03 0.41 -9.75
N LEU A 135 -18.26 1.52 -9.75
CA LEU A 135 -17.16 1.73 -10.70
C LEU A 135 -16.06 0.67 -10.56
N GLN A 136 -15.71 0.28 -9.32
CA GLN A 136 -14.74 -0.77 -9.09
C GLN A 136 -15.23 -2.10 -9.67
N SER A 137 -16.50 -2.45 -9.46
CA SER A 137 -17.10 -3.68 -9.97
C SER A 137 -17.21 -3.67 -11.50
N ALA A 138 -17.77 -2.60 -12.09
CA ALA A 138 -18.08 -2.53 -13.51
C ALA A 138 -16.84 -2.37 -14.41
N PHE A 139 -15.77 -1.72 -13.93
CA PHE A 139 -14.59 -1.38 -14.74
C PHE A 139 -13.28 -1.97 -14.20
N GLY A 140 -13.31 -2.74 -13.11
CA GLY A 140 -12.12 -3.28 -12.47
C GLY A 140 -11.19 -2.18 -11.95
N LEU A 141 -11.75 -1.07 -11.45
CA LEU A 141 -10.96 0.01 -10.90
C LEU A 141 -10.45 -0.35 -9.51
N ARG A 142 -9.24 0.15 -9.17
CA ARG A 142 -8.78 0.13 -7.79
C ARG A 142 -9.53 1.18 -6.98
N ARG A 143 -9.64 0.99 -5.67
CA ARG A 143 -10.31 1.91 -4.76
C ARG A 143 -9.88 3.38 -4.99
N GLU A 144 -8.57 3.65 -5.03
CA GLU A 144 -8.04 4.99 -5.25
C GLU A 144 -8.41 5.56 -6.63
N GLU A 145 -8.42 4.72 -7.68
CA GLU A 145 -8.81 5.10 -9.04
C GLU A 145 -10.28 5.51 -9.08
N ALA A 146 -11.15 4.78 -8.37
CA ALA A 146 -12.58 5.07 -8.31
C ALA A 146 -12.89 6.34 -7.49
N ILE A 147 -12.29 6.51 -6.32
CA ILE A 147 -12.48 7.71 -5.48
C ILE A 147 -11.98 8.97 -6.20
N LYS A 148 -10.83 8.89 -6.87
CA LYS A 148 -10.24 10.02 -7.64
C LYS A 148 -10.84 10.21 -9.02
N PHE A 149 -11.80 9.37 -9.41
CA PHE A 149 -12.44 9.44 -10.73
C PHE A 149 -13.14 10.79 -10.92
N ARG A 150 -12.80 11.48 -11.99
CA ARG A 150 -13.41 12.76 -12.39
C ARG A 150 -14.14 12.58 -13.71
N PRO A 151 -15.47 12.57 -13.73
CA PRO A 151 -16.28 12.28 -14.93
C PRO A 151 -15.91 13.15 -16.12
N GLY A 152 -15.80 14.47 -15.93
CA GLY A 152 -15.48 15.41 -17.01
C GLY A 152 -14.15 15.17 -17.70
N TYR A 153 -13.17 14.58 -16.98
CA TYR A 153 -11.90 14.18 -17.60
C TYR A 153 -11.93 12.74 -18.11
N ALA A 154 -12.48 11.84 -17.31
CA ALA A 154 -12.29 10.41 -17.48
C ALA A 154 -13.19 9.81 -18.56
N ILE A 155 -14.44 10.27 -18.70
CA ILE A 155 -15.42 9.67 -19.59
C ILE A 155 -15.18 10.14 -21.03
N LYS A 156 -14.97 9.19 -21.94
CA LYS A 156 -14.85 9.36 -23.39
C LYS A 156 -15.99 8.61 -24.09
N ALA A 157 -16.06 8.69 -25.41
CA ALA A 157 -17.15 8.09 -26.18
C ALA A 157 -17.23 6.57 -26.01
N ASP A 158 -16.08 5.88 -26.04
CA ASP A 158 -15.95 4.42 -26.07
C ASP A 158 -15.11 3.83 -24.91
N HIS A 159 -14.51 4.69 -24.09
CA HIS A 159 -13.64 4.25 -22.99
C HIS A 159 -13.62 5.26 -21.83
N ILE A 160 -13.15 4.82 -20.68
CA ILE A 160 -12.75 5.71 -19.60
C ILE A 160 -11.22 5.82 -19.56
N LYS A 161 -10.71 7.04 -19.33
CA LYS A 161 -9.28 7.35 -19.23
C LYS A 161 -8.89 7.69 -17.80
N LEU A 162 -7.94 6.95 -17.23
CA LEU A 162 -7.42 7.17 -15.86
C LEU A 162 -6.08 7.91 -15.93
N LYS A 163 -5.95 8.98 -15.15
CA LYS A 163 -4.69 9.73 -15.03
C LYS A 163 -3.61 8.90 -14.35
N ALA A 164 -2.36 9.11 -14.74
CA ALA A 164 -1.20 8.52 -14.10
C ALA A 164 -1.17 8.74 -12.58
N SER A 165 -1.56 9.94 -12.13
CA SER A 165 -1.61 10.29 -10.70
C SER A 165 -2.70 9.57 -9.89
N TRP A 166 -3.66 8.90 -10.56
CA TRP A 166 -4.69 8.11 -9.90
C TRP A 166 -4.31 6.63 -9.79
N THR A 167 -3.39 6.18 -10.65
CA THR A 167 -3.06 4.77 -10.80
C THR A 167 -1.81 4.40 -9.99
N LYS A 168 -1.81 3.18 -9.46
CA LYS A 168 -0.62 2.63 -8.80
C LYS A 168 0.53 2.49 -9.80
N GLY A 169 1.68 3.07 -9.47
CA GLY A 169 2.86 3.06 -10.34
C GLY A 169 2.91 4.19 -11.37
N GLY A 170 1.98 5.16 -11.30
CA GLY A 170 2.05 6.38 -12.12
C GLY A 170 1.88 6.16 -13.62
N ARG A 171 1.12 5.12 -14.05
CA ARG A 171 0.86 4.84 -15.46
C ARG A 171 -0.58 5.12 -15.80
N ALA A 172 -0.82 6.05 -16.73
CA ALA A 172 -2.16 6.27 -17.27
C ALA A 172 -2.66 5.00 -18.00
N ARG A 173 -3.96 4.73 -17.91
CA ARG A 173 -4.58 3.61 -18.63
C ARG A 173 -5.98 3.98 -19.10
N SER A 174 -6.44 3.29 -20.14
CA SER A 174 -7.82 3.36 -20.62
C SER A 174 -8.51 2.02 -20.39
N VAL A 175 -9.81 2.05 -20.09
CA VAL A 175 -10.66 0.86 -19.94
C VAL A 175 -11.86 1.05 -20.87
N PRO A 176 -12.14 0.11 -21.79
CA PRO A 176 -13.25 0.25 -22.74
C PRO A 176 -14.62 0.19 -22.03
N ILE A 177 -15.59 0.91 -22.57
CA ILE A 177 -16.99 0.83 -22.19
C ILE A 177 -17.62 -0.23 -23.11
N ARG A 178 -18.16 -1.30 -22.54
CA ARG A 178 -18.64 -2.47 -23.29
C ARG A 178 -20.14 -2.71 -23.18
N THR A 179 -20.76 -2.25 -22.09
CA THR A 179 -22.17 -2.53 -21.82
C THR A 179 -22.98 -1.25 -21.57
N ASP A 180 -24.30 -1.33 -21.72
CA ASP A 180 -25.19 -0.23 -21.44
C ASP A 180 -25.29 0.08 -19.95
N GLU A 181 -25.14 -0.93 -19.08
CA GLU A 181 -25.07 -0.74 -17.64
C GLU A 181 -23.85 0.10 -17.25
N GLN A 182 -22.70 -0.12 -17.91
CA GLN A 182 -21.52 0.71 -17.72
C GLN A 182 -21.78 2.17 -18.16
N ARG A 183 -22.49 2.38 -19.27
CA ARG A 183 -22.86 3.73 -19.75
C ARG A 183 -23.77 4.42 -18.75
N GLN A 184 -24.81 3.73 -18.29
CA GLN A 184 -25.75 4.25 -17.31
C GLN A 184 -25.04 4.63 -16.01
N LEU A 185 -24.17 3.76 -15.51
CA LEU A 185 -23.36 4.05 -14.33
C LEU A 185 -22.51 5.33 -14.49
N LEU A 186 -21.90 5.53 -15.66
CA LEU A 186 -21.11 6.73 -15.93
C LEU A 186 -21.97 8.00 -15.95
N GLU A 187 -23.22 7.92 -16.41
CA GLU A 187 -24.18 9.05 -16.32
C GLU A 187 -24.58 9.34 -14.87
N ASP A 188 -24.78 8.32 -14.04
CA ASP A 188 -25.06 8.49 -12.61
C ASP A 188 -23.87 9.17 -11.90
N VAL A 189 -22.65 8.73 -12.20
CA VAL A 189 -21.41 9.33 -11.69
C VAL A 189 -21.26 10.79 -12.15
N ARG A 190 -21.61 11.09 -13.40
CA ARG A 190 -21.56 12.46 -13.95
C ARG A 190 -22.56 13.38 -13.27
N LYS A 191 -23.77 12.88 -12.96
CA LYS A 191 -24.80 13.64 -12.24
C LYS A 191 -24.38 13.96 -10.81
N LEU A 192 -23.80 13.00 -10.09
CA LEU A 192 -23.37 13.17 -8.71
C LEU A 192 -22.14 14.07 -8.58
N ALA A 193 -21.16 13.96 -9.47
CA ALA A 193 -19.89 14.67 -9.41
C ALA A 193 -19.55 15.41 -10.73
N PRO A 194 -20.34 16.38 -11.17
CA PRO A 194 -20.19 17.00 -12.49
C PRO A 194 -18.86 17.74 -12.68
N GLY A 195 -18.30 18.34 -11.63
CA GLY A 195 -17.08 19.15 -11.70
C GLY A 195 -15.89 18.58 -10.89
N GLY A 196 -16.07 17.51 -10.14
CA GLY A 196 -15.11 17.02 -9.17
C GLY A 196 -14.71 15.56 -9.31
N ALA A 197 -14.07 15.07 -8.28
CA ALA A 197 -13.85 13.65 -8.05
C ALA A 197 -15.05 13.06 -7.28
N LEU A 198 -15.09 11.72 -7.15
CA LEU A 198 -16.09 11.04 -6.30
C LEU A 198 -15.77 11.23 -4.81
N ILE A 199 -15.67 12.49 -4.42
CA ILE A 199 -15.42 12.92 -3.04
C ILE A 199 -16.42 14.05 -2.75
N PRO A 200 -17.26 13.95 -1.70
CA PRO A 200 -18.15 15.03 -1.30
C PRO A 200 -17.37 16.31 -1.01
N SER A 201 -17.99 17.47 -1.26
CA SER A 201 -17.34 18.78 -1.10
C SER A 201 -16.89 19.08 0.33
N ASN A 202 -17.51 18.44 1.31
CA ASN A 202 -17.19 18.57 2.74
C ASN A 202 -16.14 17.57 3.24
N LYS A 203 -15.59 16.72 2.35
CA LYS A 203 -14.58 15.71 2.69
C LYS A 203 -13.33 15.87 1.84
N ASN A 204 -12.18 15.52 2.41
CA ASN A 204 -10.94 15.31 1.66
C ASN A 204 -10.79 13.82 1.27
N TYR A 205 -9.71 13.51 0.54
CA TYR A 205 -9.45 12.14 0.08
C TYR A 205 -9.27 11.13 1.23
N GLU A 206 -8.62 11.52 2.34
CA GLU A 206 -8.37 10.63 3.47
C GLU A 206 -9.65 10.33 4.24
N GLU A 207 -10.57 11.29 4.31
CA GLU A 207 -11.88 11.14 4.95
C GLU A 207 -12.86 10.31 4.12
N GLN A 208 -12.68 10.26 2.79
CA GLN A 208 -13.50 9.44 1.89
C GLN A 208 -12.96 8.02 1.73
N LEU A 209 -11.75 7.72 2.17
CA LEU A 209 -11.06 6.44 2.03
C LEU A 209 -11.55 5.40 3.04
#